data_f01a220430bd68fa09f9d226d9daa2fb
#
_entry.id   f01a220430bd68fa09f9d226d9daa2fb
#
_cell.length_a   1.000
_cell.length_b   1.000
_cell.length_c   1.000
_cell.angle_alpha   90.00
_cell.angle_beta   90.00
_cell.angle_gamma   90.00
#
_symmetry.space_group_name_H-M   'P 1'
#
loop_
_entity.id
_entity.type
_entity.pdbx_description
1 polymer ?
#
loop_
_entity_poly.entity_id
_entity_poly.type
_entity_poly.pdbx_seq_one_letter_code
_entity_poly.pdbx_strand_id
1 'polypeptide(L)'
;NNIKIPDEISLLGVDNDELICHLSDPPISSIVTDVEKGGYEVGRLIDGMISGTIKEPFNIVIKPTRLELRKSTEKYDITNNYIFQVVNFIEDNFTSNIDIDRLTKLVPLSHRNLEVKFKEVMGTTIYQFIISNRIEYFTHLLMTTDRTLFDLALESGFNDCKNISRIFKKK
;
A
#
# COMPACT_ATOMS: atom_id res chain seq x y z
N ASN A 1 -9.23 -10.03 -31.43
CA ASN A 1 -10.19 -9.23 -30.64
C ASN A 1 -9.43 -8.03 -30.09
N ASN A 2 -9.75 -6.82 -30.57
CA ASN A 2 -9.15 -5.58 -30.07
C ASN A 2 -9.91 -5.08 -28.83
N ILE A 3 -9.86 -5.85 -27.74
CA ILE A 3 -10.43 -5.40 -26.46
C ILE A 3 -9.45 -4.43 -25.80
N LYS A 4 -9.94 -3.26 -25.44
CA LYS A 4 -9.11 -2.24 -24.78
C LYS A 4 -9.06 -2.47 -23.27
N ILE A 5 -7.87 -2.62 -22.74
CA ILE A 5 -7.59 -2.69 -21.29
C ILE A 5 -6.96 -1.36 -20.87
N PRO A 6 -7.47 -0.69 -19.87
CA PRO A 6 -8.58 -1.03 -18.95
C PRO A 6 -9.96 -0.50 -19.34
N ASP A 7 -10.10 0.19 -20.51
CA ASP A 7 -11.31 0.96 -20.87
C ASP A 7 -12.58 0.08 -20.95
N GLU A 8 -12.47 -1.08 -21.62
CA GLU A 8 -13.59 -2.01 -21.81
C GLU A 8 -13.58 -3.12 -20.75
N ILE A 9 -12.40 -3.67 -20.44
CA ILE A 9 -12.22 -4.75 -19.46
C ILE A 9 -11.01 -4.44 -18.58
N SER A 10 -11.18 -4.51 -17.26
CA SER A 10 -10.07 -4.47 -16.31
C SER A 10 -9.48 -5.87 -16.14
N LEU A 11 -8.15 -5.98 -16.04
CA LEU A 11 -7.42 -7.21 -15.84
C LEU A 11 -6.71 -7.23 -14.48
N LEU A 12 -6.98 -8.24 -13.66
CA LEU A 12 -6.35 -8.45 -12.36
C LEU A 12 -5.69 -9.85 -12.34
N GLY A 13 -4.39 -9.88 -12.06
CA GLY A 13 -3.60 -11.09 -11.88
C GLY A 13 -3.51 -11.50 -10.40
N VAL A 14 -2.82 -12.62 -10.17
CA VAL A 14 -2.49 -13.14 -8.84
C VAL A 14 -1.00 -13.50 -8.84
N ASP A 15 -0.37 -13.52 -7.66
CA ASP A 15 1.03 -13.85 -7.36
C ASP A 15 2.06 -12.77 -7.71
N ASN A 16 1.65 -11.73 -8.40
CA ASN A 16 2.47 -10.55 -8.67
C ASN A 16 3.89 -10.88 -9.19
N ASP A 17 3.98 -11.75 -10.21
CA ASP A 17 5.25 -11.89 -10.92
C ASP A 17 5.62 -10.53 -11.53
N GLU A 18 6.65 -9.90 -10.94
CA GLU A 18 7.02 -8.52 -11.29
C GLU A 18 7.42 -8.40 -12.76
N LEU A 19 8.13 -9.40 -13.29
CA LEU A 19 8.57 -9.39 -14.67
C LEU A 19 7.38 -9.43 -15.63
N ILE A 20 6.45 -10.35 -15.42
CA ILE A 20 5.25 -10.51 -16.25
C ILE A 20 4.37 -9.29 -16.11
N CYS A 21 4.12 -8.83 -14.87
CA CYS A 21 3.22 -7.72 -14.61
C CYS A 21 3.73 -6.39 -15.19
N HIS A 22 5.04 -6.15 -15.19
CA HIS A 22 5.62 -4.92 -15.73
C HIS A 22 5.85 -4.95 -17.25
N LEU A 23 6.18 -6.10 -17.82
CA LEU A 23 6.40 -6.23 -19.27
C LEU A 23 5.10 -6.32 -20.09
N SER A 24 3.97 -6.55 -19.43
CA SER A 24 2.66 -6.57 -20.11
C SER A 24 2.26 -5.16 -20.55
N ASP A 25 1.52 -5.06 -21.65
CA ASP A 25 0.95 -3.80 -22.14
C ASP A 25 -0.57 -3.90 -22.21
N PRO A 26 -1.33 -3.18 -21.34
CA PRO A 26 -0.82 -2.37 -20.20
C PRO A 26 -0.26 -3.23 -19.06
N PRO A 27 0.59 -2.65 -18.17
CA PRO A 27 1.07 -3.33 -16.95
C PRO A 27 -0.07 -3.86 -16.10
N ILE A 28 0.06 -5.11 -15.60
CA ILE A 28 -1.02 -5.85 -14.96
C ILE A 28 -1.04 -5.59 -13.45
N SER A 29 -2.18 -5.14 -12.93
CA SER A 29 -2.48 -5.14 -11.50
C SER A 29 -2.56 -6.57 -10.97
N SER A 30 -2.07 -6.81 -9.77
CA SER A 30 -2.03 -8.18 -9.24
C SER A 30 -2.26 -8.23 -7.73
N ILE A 31 -2.87 -9.33 -7.30
CA ILE A 31 -2.97 -9.69 -5.88
C ILE A 31 -1.63 -10.30 -5.47
N VAL A 32 -0.99 -9.71 -4.46
CA VAL A 32 0.25 -10.24 -3.87
C VAL A 32 -0.10 -11.26 -2.80
N THR A 33 0.50 -12.44 -2.87
CA THR A 33 0.34 -13.52 -1.90
C THR A 33 1.60 -13.69 -1.06
N ASP A 34 1.47 -14.23 0.16
CA ASP A 34 2.61 -14.48 1.07
C ASP A 34 3.27 -15.82 0.76
N VAL A 35 3.88 -15.92 -0.43
CA VAL A 35 4.51 -17.16 -0.90
C VAL A 35 5.72 -17.57 -0.06
N GLU A 36 6.47 -16.61 0.50
CA GLU A 36 7.62 -16.91 1.37
C GLU A 36 7.17 -17.61 2.63
N LYS A 37 6.16 -17.05 3.30
CA LYS A 37 5.56 -17.69 4.47
C LYS A 37 4.95 -19.04 4.12
N GLY A 38 4.26 -19.14 2.98
CA GLY A 38 3.73 -20.40 2.47
C GLY A 38 4.82 -21.46 2.30
N GLY A 39 5.93 -21.11 1.67
CA GLY A 39 7.09 -21.99 1.51
C GLY A 39 7.70 -22.46 2.83
N TYR A 40 7.82 -21.53 3.79
CA TYR A 40 8.30 -21.86 5.15
C TYR A 40 7.37 -22.85 5.88
N GLU A 41 6.06 -22.63 5.83
CA GLU A 41 5.08 -23.54 6.45
C GLU A 41 5.05 -24.92 5.78
N VAL A 42 5.22 -24.99 4.46
CA VAL A 42 5.37 -26.27 3.74
C VAL A 42 6.64 -26.99 4.19
N GLY A 43 7.78 -26.28 4.30
CA GLY A 43 9.02 -26.85 4.79
C GLY A 43 8.88 -27.43 6.20
N ARG A 44 8.23 -26.69 7.11
CA ARG A 44 7.90 -27.17 8.47
C ARG A 44 7.02 -28.43 8.48
N LEU A 45 6.02 -28.46 7.62
CA LEU A 45 5.13 -29.63 7.49
C LEU A 45 5.91 -30.86 7.05
N ILE A 46 6.75 -30.73 6.02
CA ILE A 46 7.58 -31.85 5.51
C ILE A 46 8.56 -32.33 6.58
N ASP A 47 9.26 -31.44 7.26
CA ASP A 47 10.19 -31.80 8.36
C ASP A 47 9.47 -32.55 9.49
N GLY A 48 8.28 -32.03 9.88
CA GLY A 48 7.45 -32.69 10.89
C GLY A 48 6.96 -34.08 10.46
N MET A 49 6.67 -34.29 9.19
CA MET A 49 6.30 -35.61 8.64
C MET A 49 7.50 -36.57 8.61
N ILE A 50 8.67 -36.10 8.20
CA ILE A 50 9.91 -36.90 8.18
C ILE A 50 10.31 -37.31 9.60
N SER A 51 10.24 -36.40 10.55
CA SER A 51 10.56 -36.67 11.97
C SER A 51 9.48 -37.48 12.70
N GLY A 52 8.34 -37.73 12.07
CA GLY A 52 7.21 -38.48 12.65
C GLY A 52 6.40 -37.69 13.70
N THR A 53 6.65 -36.38 13.85
CA THR A 53 5.90 -35.50 14.76
C THR A 53 4.54 -35.13 14.19
N ILE A 54 4.42 -35.07 12.86
CA ILE A 54 3.17 -34.85 12.11
C ILE A 54 2.86 -36.14 11.35
N LYS A 55 1.72 -36.77 11.68
CA LYS A 55 1.32 -38.06 11.08
C LYS A 55 0.50 -37.93 9.81
N GLU A 56 -0.25 -36.82 9.70
CA GLU A 56 -1.15 -36.60 8.54
C GLU A 56 -0.88 -35.22 7.95
N PRO A 57 -0.89 -35.08 6.61
CA PRO A 57 -0.76 -33.79 5.95
C PRO A 57 -2.02 -32.95 6.16
N PHE A 58 -1.86 -31.64 6.19
CA PHE A 58 -2.95 -30.68 6.22
C PHE A 58 -2.77 -29.59 5.15
N ASN A 59 -3.85 -28.93 4.79
CA ASN A 59 -3.81 -27.86 3.78
C ASN A 59 -3.22 -26.58 4.36
N ILE A 60 -2.23 -26.04 3.67
CA ILE A 60 -1.66 -24.72 3.94
C ILE A 60 -2.31 -23.72 3.01
N VAL A 61 -2.99 -22.72 3.56
CA VAL A 61 -3.66 -21.67 2.80
C VAL A 61 -2.79 -20.43 2.79
N ILE A 62 -2.28 -20.06 1.62
CA ILE A 62 -1.56 -18.81 1.39
C ILE A 62 -2.59 -17.70 1.21
N LYS A 63 -2.51 -16.68 2.07
CA LYS A 63 -3.45 -15.55 2.04
C LYS A 63 -2.90 -14.40 1.21
N PRO A 64 -3.79 -13.61 0.57
CA PRO A 64 -3.38 -12.35 -0.05
C PRO A 64 -2.87 -11.39 1.04
N THR A 65 -1.83 -10.63 0.72
CA THR A 65 -1.23 -9.63 1.61
C THR A 65 -1.60 -8.21 1.21
N ARG A 66 -1.59 -7.92 -0.10
CA ARG A 66 -1.93 -6.61 -0.64
C ARG A 66 -2.37 -6.72 -2.10
N LEU A 67 -2.90 -5.62 -2.61
CA LEU A 67 -3.21 -5.43 -4.02
C LEU A 67 -2.18 -4.46 -4.61
N GLU A 68 -1.47 -4.91 -5.64
CA GLU A 68 -0.56 -4.08 -6.42
C GLU A 68 -1.29 -3.52 -7.63
N LEU A 69 -1.63 -2.24 -7.59
CA LEU A 69 -2.39 -1.58 -8.66
C LEU A 69 -1.45 -1.11 -9.78
N ARG A 70 -1.85 -1.40 -11.03
CA ARG A 70 -1.18 -0.96 -12.26
C ARG A 70 -2.23 -0.56 -13.30
N LYS A 71 -1.78 -0.23 -14.51
CA LYS A 71 -2.63 0.33 -15.58
C LYS A 71 -3.79 -0.57 -16.02
N SER A 72 -3.69 -1.89 -15.86
CA SER A 72 -4.73 -2.84 -16.33
C SER A 72 -6.07 -2.76 -15.58
N THR A 73 -6.12 -2.07 -14.42
CA THR A 73 -7.36 -1.82 -13.67
C THR A 73 -7.66 -0.32 -13.54
N GLU A 74 -6.81 0.53 -14.08
CA GLU A 74 -6.91 1.98 -14.00
C GLU A 74 -7.90 2.50 -15.05
N LYS A 75 -9.18 2.59 -14.70
CA LYS A 75 -10.14 3.30 -15.55
C LYS A 75 -9.81 4.79 -15.50
N TYR A 76 -9.49 5.36 -16.66
CA TYR A 76 -9.23 6.79 -16.81
C TYR A 76 -10.52 7.62 -16.62
N ASP A 77 -10.90 7.82 -15.38
CA ASP A 77 -11.54 9.05 -14.99
C ASP A 77 -10.42 10.08 -14.78
N ILE A 78 -10.40 11.14 -15.59
CA ILE A 78 -9.40 12.21 -15.49
C ILE A 78 -9.32 12.75 -14.05
N THR A 79 -10.44 12.78 -13.35
CA THR A 79 -10.52 13.18 -11.95
C THR A 79 -9.80 12.20 -11.03
N ASN A 80 -9.94 10.90 -11.24
CA ASN A 80 -9.21 9.88 -10.48
C ASN A 80 -7.71 9.96 -10.74
N ASN A 81 -7.29 10.24 -11.98
CA ASN A 81 -5.88 10.40 -12.29
C ASN A 81 -5.23 11.57 -11.50
N TYR A 82 -5.94 12.68 -11.31
CA TYR A 82 -5.44 13.78 -10.47
C TYR A 82 -5.31 13.35 -8.99
N ILE A 83 -6.26 12.58 -8.48
CA ILE A 83 -6.17 12.06 -7.12
C ILE A 83 -5.00 11.08 -6.98
N PHE A 84 -4.78 10.18 -7.95
CA PHE A 84 -3.61 9.29 -7.95
C PHE A 84 -2.28 10.03 -8.00
N GLN A 85 -2.16 11.12 -8.77
CA GLN A 85 -0.96 11.97 -8.74
C GLN A 85 -0.71 12.55 -7.35
N VAL A 86 -1.76 12.97 -6.66
CA VAL A 86 -1.68 13.48 -5.29
C VAL A 86 -1.31 12.38 -4.31
N VAL A 87 -1.88 11.18 -4.45
CA VAL A 87 -1.56 10.01 -3.63
C VAL A 87 -0.09 9.63 -3.78
N ASN A 88 0.40 9.44 -5.01
CA ASN A 88 1.79 9.11 -5.28
C ASN A 88 2.74 10.17 -4.70
N PHE A 89 2.42 11.46 -4.88
CA PHE A 89 3.21 12.53 -4.28
C PHE A 89 3.25 12.44 -2.76
N ILE A 90 2.13 12.13 -2.10
CA ILE A 90 2.07 11.96 -0.65
C ILE A 90 2.91 10.74 -0.23
N GLU A 91 2.78 9.60 -0.90
CA GLU A 91 3.54 8.37 -0.62
C GLU A 91 5.06 8.57 -0.75
N ASP A 92 5.49 9.33 -1.74
CA ASP A 92 6.91 9.65 -1.93
C ASP A 92 7.44 10.69 -0.92
N ASN A 93 6.56 11.50 -0.29
CA ASN A 93 6.98 12.67 0.50
C ASN A 93 6.36 12.75 1.90
N PHE A 94 5.65 11.74 2.39
CA PHE A 94 4.87 11.80 3.64
C PHE A 94 5.71 12.12 4.89
N THR A 95 7.01 11.82 4.87
CA THR A 95 7.93 12.17 5.97
C THR A 95 8.27 13.65 6.03
N SER A 96 8.09 14.38 4.91
CA SER A 96 8.32 15.81 4.84
C SER A 96 7.08 16.64 5.21
N ASN A 97 7.24 17.96 5.30
CA ASN A 97 6.09 18.84 5.50
C ASN A 97 5.31 18.98 4.18
N ILE A 98 4.12 18.40 4.12
CA ILE A 98 3.19 18.52 3.01
C ILE A 98 2.08 19.48 3.44
N ASP A 99 1.97 20.61 2.73
CA ASP A 99 0.81 21.49 2.81
C ASP A 99 -0.10 21.31 1.59
N ILE A 100 -1.34 21.74 1.73
CA ILE A 100 -2.35 21.60 0.68
C ILE A 100 -2.03 22.44 -0.56
N ASP A 101 -1.31 23.55 -0.40
CA ASP A 101 -0.92 24.42 -1.50
C ASP A 101 0.11 23.75 -2.43
N ARG A 102 0.95 22.87 -1.89
CA ARG A 102 1.83 22.02 -2.71
C ARG A 102 1.02 21.04 -3.55
N LEU A 103 0.00 20.43 -2.96
CA LEU A 103 -0.84 19.43 -3.64
C LEU A 103 -1.70 20.08 -4.74
N THR A 104 -2.24 21.27 -4.51
CA THR A 104 -3.03 22.00 -5.52
C THR A 104 -2.20 22.48 -6.71
N LYS A 105 -0.86 22.59 -6.58
CA LYS A 105 0.03 22.90 -7.70
C LYS A 105 0.28 21.70 -8.63
N LEU A 106 0.02 20.48 -8.16
CA LEU A 106 0.21 19.26 -8.95
C LEU A 106 -0.96 19.00 -9.90
N VAL A 107 -2.14 19.51 -9.58
CA VAL A 107 -3.38 19.18 -10.28
C VAL A 107 -4.23 20.42 -10.51
N PRO A 108 -5.02 20.50 -11.60
CA PRO A 108 -5.86 21.66 -11.91
C PRO A 108 -7.16 21.65 -11.08
N LEU A 109 -7.04 21.46 -9.76
CA LEU A 109 -8.15 21.45 -8.83
C LEU A 109 -7.97 22.55 -7.78
N SER A 110 -9.06 23.24 -7.44
CA SER A 110 -9.05 24.13 -6.26
C SER A 110 -8.90 23.31 -4.97
N HIS A 111 -8.41 23.93 -3.90
CA HIS A 111 -8.24 23.33 -2.59
C HIS A 111 -9.50 22.54 -2.15
N ARG A 112 -10.65 23.19 -2.19
CA ARG A 112 -11.93 22.57 -1.80
C ARG A 112 -12.28 21.37 -2.68
N ASN A 113 -12.11 21.48 -3.98
CA ASN A 113 -12.43 20.40 -4.92
C ASN A 113 -11.47 19.23 -4.73
N LEU A 114 -10.18 19.49 -4.46
CA LEU A 114 -9.20 18.46 -4.16
C LEU A 114 -9.58 17.67 -2.90
N GLU A 115 -9.92 18.34 -1.79
CA GLU A 115 -10.33 17.66 -0.55
C GLU A 115 -11.59 16.80 -0.72
N VAL A 116 -12.61 17.34 -1.41
CA VAL A 116 -13.85 16.61 -1.68
C VAL A 116 -13.57 15.37 -2.53
N LYS A 117 -12.89 15.55 -3.66
CA LYS A 117 -12.59 14.47 -4.60
C LYS A 117 -11.66 13.42 -4.00
N PHE A 118 -10.64 13.84 -3.25
CA PHE A 118 -9.76 12.92 -2.53
C PHE A 118 -10.57 12.03 -1.57
N LYS A 119 -11.47 12.63 -0.80
CA LYS A 119 -12.33 11.88 0.12
C LYS A 119 -13.31 10.95 -0.61
N GLU A 120 -13.88 11.36 -1.73
CA GLU A 120 -14.75 10.52 -2.56
C GLU A 120 -14.01 9.28 -3.09
N VAL A 121 -12.79 9.46 -3.59
CA VAL A 121 -11.99 8.38 -4.21
C VAL A 121 -11.31 7.49 -3.17
N MET A 122 -10.67 8.10 -2.17
CA MET A 122 -9.85 7.39 -1.18
C MET A 122 -10.61 6.97 0.10
N GLY A 123 -11.86 7.43 0.27
CA GLY A 123 -12.67 7.16 1.47
C GLY A 123 -12.16 7.86 2.75
N THR A 124 -11.08 8.65 2.66
CA THR A 124 -10.43 9.30 3.79
C THR A 124 -9.99 10.72 3.42
N THR A 125 -9.68 11.56 4.42
CA THR A 125 -9.16 12.90 4.15
C THR A 125 -7.66 12.86 3.82
N ILE A 126 -7.17 13.86 3.08
CA ILE A 126 -5.73 14.01 2.78
C ILE A 126 -4.88 13.97 4.05
N TYR A 127 -5.31 14.70 5.08
CA TYR A 127 -4.61 14.71 6.38
C TYR A 127 -4.55 13.31 7.02
N GLN A 128 -5.69 12.59 7.07
CA GLN A 128 -5.74 11.25 7.63
C GLN A 128 -4.88 10.26 6.82
N PHE A 129 -4.86 10.41 5.50
CA PHE A 129 -4.03 9.59 4.62
C PHE A 129 -2.54 9.80 4.91
N ILE A 130 -2.07 11.06 5.00
CA ILE A 130 -0.68 11.37 5.38
C ILE A 130 -0.33 10.79 6.75
N ILE A 131 -1.20 10.95 7.73
CA ILE A 131 -0.97 10.43 9.09
C ILE A 131 -0.92 8.90 9.10
N SER A 132 -1.75 8.21 8.32
CA SER A 132 -1.72 6.74 8.22
C SER A 132 -0.38 6.24 7.67
N ASN A 133 0.12 6.83 6.59
CA ASN A 133 1.44 6.49 6.02
C ASN A 133 2.58 6.70 7.04
N ARG A 134 2.55 7.83 7.77
CA ARG A 134 3.54 8.11 8.82
C ARG A 134 3.52 7.11 9.96
N ILE A 135 2.32 6.68 10.39
CA ILE A 135 2.16 5.68 11.44
C ILE A 135 2.66 4.31 10.98
N GLU A 136 2.32 3.92 9.77
CA GLU A 136 2.76 2.65 9.20
C GLU A 136 4.29 2.60 9.13
N TYR A 137 4.91 3.65 8.60
CA TYR A 137 6.36 3.77 8.53
C TYR A 137 7.02 3.80 9.92
N PHE A 138 6.46 4.57 10.87
CA PHE A 138 6.93 4.58 12.26
C PHE A 138 6.85 3.17 12.89
N THR A 139 5.76 2.45 12.67
CA THR A 139 5.59 1.09 13.19
C THR A 139 6.61 0.14 12.57
N HIS A 140 6.87 0.26 11.27
CA HIS A 140 7.90 -0.51 10.59
C HIS A 140 9.29 -0.25 11.18
N LEU A 141 9.68 1.01 11.36
CA LEU A 141 10.96 1.38 11.97
C LEU A 141 11.07 0.90 13.42
N LEU A 142 9.99 0.95 14.19
CA LEU A 142 9.95 0.48 15.57
C LEU A 142 10.21 -1.03 15.68
N MET A 143 9.77 -1.80 14.69
CA MET A 143 9.95 -3.26 14.65
C MET A 143 11.30 -3.69 14.07
N THR A 144 11.96 -2.82 13.32
CA THR A 144 13.17 -3.16 12.56
C THR A 144 14.45 -2.49 13.07
N THR A 145 14.35 -1.57 14.04
CA THR A 145 15.50 -0.81 14.56
C THR A 145 15.46 -0.66 16.09
N ASP A 146 16.64 -0.47 16.70
CA ASP A 146 16.80 -0.22 18.15
C ASP A 146 16.92 1.28 18.50
N ARG A 147 16.44 2.16 17.61
CA ARG A 147 16.56 3.62 17.78
C ARG A 147 15.54 4.16 18.78
N THR A 148 15.75 5.37 19.28
CA THR A 148 14.84 5.98 20.25
C THR A 148 13.49 6.34 19.60
N LEU A 149 12.40 6.26 20.38
CA LEU A 149 11.07 6.66 19.92
C LEU A 149 11.02 8.09 19.38
N PHE A 150 11.86 8.96 19.92
CA PHE A 150 11.97 10.35 19.47
C PHE A 150 12.55 10.43 18.06
N ASP A 151 13.66 9.74 17.80
CA ASP A 151 14.29 9.72 16.48
C ASP A 151 13.38 9.09 15.42
N LEU A 152 12.70 7.98 15.75
CA LEU A 152 11.75 7.33 14.88
C LEU A 152 10.56 8.24 14.54
N ALA A 153 10.08 9.01 15.51
CA ALA A 153 9.03 9.98 15.32
C ALA A 153 9.42 11.08 14.32
N LEU A 154 10.59 11.67 14.49
CA LEU A 154 11.10 12.69 13.58
C LEU A 154 11.31 12.15 12.17
N GLU A 155 11.91 10.95 12.03
CA GLU A 155 12.12 10.32 10.73
C GLU A 155 10.82 9.99 10.00
N SER A 156 9.78 9.64 10.76
CA SER A 156 8.44 9.39 10.21
C SER A 156 7.65 10.67 9.91
N GLY A 157 8.25 11.84 10.08
CA GLY A 157 7.64 13.13 9.77
C GLY A 157 6.75 13.72 10.87
N PHE A 158 6.84 13.21 12.11
CA PHE A 158 6.14 13.80 13.24
C PHE A 158 7.02 14.85 13.93
N ASN A 159 6.47 16.03 14.20
CA ASN A 159 7.20 17.09 14.87
C ASN A 159 7.34 16.87 16.40
N ASP A 160 6.55 15.95 16.99
CA ASP A 160 6.54 15.67 18.43
C ASP A 160 6.01 14.25 18.70
N CYS A 161 6.69 13.53 19.61
CA CYS A 161 6.28 12.22 20.11
C CYS A 161 4.90 12.22 20.81
N LYS A 162 4.48 13.36 21.38
CA LYS A 162 3.16 13.48 22.00
C LYS A 162 2.02 13.25 20.99
N ASN A 163 2.22 13.61 19.74
CA ASN A 163 1.25 13.40 18.68
C ASN A 163 1.06 11.91 18.39
N ILE A 164 2.13 11.13 18.36
CA ILE A 164 2.07 9.69 18.14
C ILE A 164 1.30 9.00 19.27
N SER A 165 1.65 9.30 20.55
CA SER A 165 0.97 8.70 21.71
C SER A 165 -0.53 8.98 21.72
N ARG A 166 -0.95 10.15 21.23
CA ARG A 166 -2.37 10.52 21.12
C ARG A 166 -3.09 9.75 20.02
N ILE A 167 -2.40 9.45 18.93
CA ILE A 167 -2.97 8.70 17.79
C ILE A 167 -3.11 7.22 18.15
N PHE A 168 -2.10 6.61 18.80
CA PHE A 168 -2.16 5.22 19.24
C PHE A 168 -3.20 4.97 20.35
N LYS A 169 -3.56 5.98 21.15
CA LYS A 169 -4.62 5.85 22.18
C LYS A 169 -6.05 5.96 21.60
N LYS A 170 -6.20 6.36 20.33
CA LYS A 170 -7.52 6.50 19.67
C LYS A 170 -7.93 5.28 18.85
N LYS A 171 -7.07 4.29 18.72
CA LYS A 171 -7.35 2.96 18.18
C LYS A 171 -7.60 1.97 19.31
#